data_e54a8900156b248fdf7010d4dfb15ebd
#
_entry.id   e54a8900156b248fdf7010d4dfb15ebd
#
_cell.length_a   1.000
_cell.length_b   1.000
_cell.length_c   1.000
_cell.angle_alpha   90.00
_cell.angle_beta   90.00
_cell.angle_gamma   90.00
#
_symmetry.space_group_name_H-M   'P 1'
#
loop_
_entity.id
_entity.type
_entity.pdbx_description
1 polymer ?
#
loop_
_entity_poly.entity_id
_entity_poly.type
_entity_poly.pdbx_seq_one_letter_code
_entity_poly.pdbx_strand_id
1 'polypeptide(L)'
;MATVVSNKARRIFTPLNISVSVVCATPDSPFMQTLSGNTYAPDRTQDGYECKARPVINATTQDGSWDNKQSNLALAQVVWYATHNGKWTPLSSIDEWTGKWSVDSSNTTSKGTLTITRNLGSNEAQQLRFVGILYDHRTNTNYTIESDSITLYTADKGADDYVMSITEDTDISYNPFLDKLALYDYKVANGLVSASSEARSACFDGNEYERHIPVEVYRANELMKDGYSIELYRNGARLLPSSADAPNEIISVSAKEIVIDLRLVEKSDYTAKVMVGGKSVTQFQFSASRFYAPISQPIFTVCSDIDWGKIMRANKAVVMYNGNVVEYPNRLVELQWSTVAKDGNVSTEKEWQEGERCAYRIDETGLGNTDSDYIEERIAYELRSANDHLSDENGALLLDESGALLID
;
A
#
# COMPACT_ATOMS: atom_id res chain seq x y z
N MET A 1 21.52 18.09 -52.96
CA MET A 1 22.25 17.78 -51.71
C MET A 1 21.26 17.05 -50.83
N ALA A 2 21.57 15.85 -50.45
CA ALA A 2 20.67 15.11 -49.51
C ALA A 2 20.94 15.62 -48.09
N THR A 3 19.93 16.15 -47.44
CA THR A 3 20.01 16.57 -46.02
C THR A 3 19.85 15.32 -45.15
N VAL A 4 20.89 14.92 -44.45
CA VAL A 4 20.80 13.81 -43.48
C VAL A 4 20.36 14.41 -42.14
N VAL A 5 19.17 14.06 -41.71
CA VAL A 5 18.68 14.35 -40.36
C VAL A 5 19.09 13.18 -39.47
N SER A 6 20.04 13.43 -38.56
CA SER A 6 20.44 12.39 -37.57
C SER A 6 19.68 12.60 -36.27
N ASN A 7 18.91 11.62 -35.87
CA ASN A 7 18.27 11.59 -34.56
C ASN A 7 19.12 10.77 -33.58
N LYS A 8 19.56 11.36 -32.47
CA LYS A 8 20.31 10.65 -31.43
C LYS A 8 19.32 10.06 -30.42
N ALA A 9 18.96 8.81 -30.60
CA ALA A 9 18.20 8.10 -29.57
C ALA A 9 19.09 7.84 -28.35
N ARG A 10 18.68 8.31 -27.18
CA ARG A 10 19.28 7.97 -25.88
C ARG A 10 18.42 6.90 -25.23
N ARG A 11 19.06 5.83 -24.74
CA ARG A 11 18.41 4.90 -23.86
C ARG A 11 18.26 5.56 -22.48
N ILE A 12 17.03 5.78 -22.04
CA ILE A 12 16.71 6.30 -20.71
C ILE A 12 16.22 5.10 -19.90
N PHE A 13 16.83 4.87 -18.75
CA PHE A 13 16.33 3.88 -17.80
C PHE A 13 15.39 4.56 -16.83
N THR A 14 14.19 4.02 -16.69
CA THR A 14 13.25 4.47 -15.66
C THR A 14 13.77 4.06 -14.28
N PRO A 15 13.67 4.95 -13.27
CA PRO A 15 14.05 4.62 -11.89
C PRO A 15 13.29 3.39 -11.39
N LEU A 16 13.92 2.64 -10.47
CA LEU A 16 13.25 1.60 -9.71
C LEU A 16 12.36 2.24 -8.64
N ASN A 17 11.11 1.84 -8.60
CA ASN A 17 10.26 2.03 -7.44
C ASN A 17 10.34 0.77 -6.59
N ILE A 18 10.69 0.93 -5.32
CA ILE A 18 11.00 -0.21 -4.43
C ILE A 18 10.20 -0.06 -3.15
N SER A 19 9.47 -1.11 -2.79
CA SER A 19 8.89 -1.28 -1.47
C SER A 19 9.41 -2.55 -0.83
N VAL A 20 9.52 -2.56 0.49
CA VAL A 20 10.02 -3.69 1.26
C VAL A 20 9.11 -3.92 2.46
N SER A 21 8.61 -5.13 2.59
CA SER A 21 7.91 -5.60 3.78
C SER A 21 8.59 -6.83 4.34
N VAL A 22 8.27 -7.21 5.57
CA VAL A 22 8.74 -8.45 6.19
C VAL A 22 7.54 -9.28 6.58
N VAL A 23 7.52 -10.53 6.11
CA VAL A 23 6.46 -11.49 6.42
C VAL A 23 7.00 -12.65 7.24
N CYS A 24 6.14 -13.23 8.07
CA CYS A 24 6.45 -14.51 8.71
C CYS A 24 6.35 -15.64 7.68
N ALA A 25 7.43 -16.36 7.45
CA ALA A 25 7.50 -17.44 6.46
C ALA A 25 7.24 -18.83 7.09
N THR A 26 7.00 -18.92 8.39
CA THR A 26 6.71 -20.13 9.14
C THR A 26 5.39 -19.96 9.90
N PRO A 27 4.24 -20.42 9.35
CA PRO A 27 2.94 -20.28 10.02
C PRO A 27 2.91 -20.90 11.42
N ASP A 28 3.58 -22.04 11.61
CA ASP A 28 3.66 -22.74 12.88
C ASP A 28 4.61 -22.10 13.90
N SER A 29 5.37 -21.08 13.49
CA SER A 29 6.26 -20.31 14.36
C SER A 29 6.14 -18.82 14.08
N PRO A 30 5.03 -18.19 14.48
CA PRO A 30 4.76 -16.77 14.24
C PRO A 30 5.74 -15.86 15.02
N PHE A 31 5.67 -14.57 14.78
CA PHE A 31 6.46 -13.57 15.52
C PHE A 31 6.08 -13.52 17.01
N MET A 32 4.85 -13.90 17.33
CA MET A 32 4.43 -14.12 18.72
C MET A 32 4.78 -15.52 19.20
N GLN A 33 5.28 -15.63 20.41
CA GLN A 33 5.57 -16.84 21.14
C GLN A 33 4.87 -16.79 22.50
N THR A 34 4.49 -17.91 23.05
CA THR A 34 3.91 -17.95 24.40
C THR A 34 4.80 -18.76 25.33
N LEU A 35 4.86 -18.36 26.58
CA LEU A 35 5.56 -19.05 27.67
C LEU A 35 4.55 -19.47 28.74
N SER A 36 4.49 -20.75 29.05
CA SER A 36 3.67 -21.28 30.12
C SER A 36 4.59 -22.02 31.10
N GLY A 37 4.81 -21.45 32.28
CA GLY A 37 5.86 -21.93 33.16
C GLY A 37 7.24 -21.86 32.51
N ASN A 38 7.82 -23.00 32.15
CA ASN A 38 9.11 -23.09 31.43
C ASN A 38 8.97 -23.63 30.01
N THR A 39 7.74 -23.73 29.49
CA THR A 39 7.47 -24.30 28.17
C THR A 39 7.09 -23.22 27.19
N TYR A 40 7.87 -23.10 26.12
CA TYR A 40 7.59 -22.21 25.01
C TYR A 40 6.69 -22.86 23.96
N ALA A 41 5.79 -22.10 23.37
CA ALA A 41 4.96 -22.53 22.26
C ALA A 41 4.83 -21.40 21.20
N PRO A 42 5.38 -21.58 19.98
CA PRO A 42 6.31 -22.64 19.62
C PRO A 42 7.67 -22.49 20.32
N ASP A 43 8.38 -23.60 20.55
CA ASP A 43 9.79 -23.54 21.02
C ASP A 43 10.73 -23.40 19.83
N ARG A 44 11.18 -22.17 19.58
CA ARG A 44 12.04 -21.82 18.42
C ARG A 44 13.41 -22.46 18.44
N THR A 45 13.80 -23.10 19.54
CA THR A 45 15.07 -23.84 19.62
C THR A 45 14.96 -25.24 19.06
N GLN A 46 13.77 -25.72 18.78
CA GLN A 46 13.52 -27.03 18.18
C GLN A 46 13.51 -26.97 16.66
N ASP A 47 14.07 -27.98 16.01
CA ASP A 47 14.08 -28.10 14.55
C ASP A 47 12.64 -28.08 13.99
N GLY A 48 12.43 -27.24 12.99
CA GLY A 48 11.13 -27.07 12.33
C GLY A 48 10.22 -26.02 12.97
N TYR A 49 10.59 -25.49 14.14
CA TYR A 49 9.86 -24.42 14.84
C TYR A 49 10.60 -23.09 14.87
N GLU A 50 11.67 -22.95 14.07
CA GLU A 50 12.37 -21.66 13.94
C GLU A 50 11.44 -20.63 13.34
N CYS A 51 11.46 -19.42 13.89
CA CYS A 51 10.76 -18.31 13.29
C CYS A 51 11.53 -17.75 12.09
N LYS A 52 10.89 -17.64 10.93
CA LYS A 52 11.52 -17.13 9.70
C LYS A 52 10.87 -15.83 9.27
N ALA A 53 11.65 -14.75 9.37
CA ALA A 53 11.25 -13.43 8.87
C ALA A 53 11.80 -13.24 7.46
N ARG A 54 10.93 -13.22 6.46
CA ARG A 54 11.30 -13.10 5.05
C ARG A 54 11.05 -11.70 4.53
N PRO A 55 12.07 -10.99 3.99
CA PRO A 55 11.83 -9.74 3.29
C PRO A 55 11.14 -10.02 1.95
N VAL A 56 10.06 -9.32 1.69
CA VAL A 56 9.36 -9.28 0.41
C VAL A 56 9.70 -7.96 -0.26
N ILE A 57 10.47 -8.04 -1.34
CA ILE A 57 10.95 -6.87 -2.07
C ILE A 57 10.15 -6.76 -3.35
N ASN A 58 9.35 -5.71 -3.45
CA ASN A 58 8.63 -5.35 -4.66
C ASN A 58 9.38 -4.22 -5.35
N ALA A 59 10.09 -4.55 -6.41
CA ALA A 59 10.75 -3.57 -7.27
C ALA A 59 10.07 -3.57 -8.64
N THR A 60 9.76 -2.38 -9.13
CA THR A 60 9.06 -2.19 -10.41
C THR A 60 9.65 -1.03 -11.19
N THR A 61 9.44 -1.03 -12.49
CA THR A 61 9.75 0.10 -13.38
C THR A 61 8.58 0.39 -14.27
N GLN A 62 8.41 1.65 -14.64
CA GLN A 62 7.35 2.05 -15.56
C GLN A 62 7.40 1.32 -16.92
N ASP A 63 8.60 1.01 -17.39
CA ASP A 63 8.83 0.37 -18.69
C ASP A 63 8.79 -1.17 -18.61
N GLY A 64 8.49 -1.75 -17.44
CA GLY A 64 8.46 -3.19 -17.24
C GLY A 64 9.83 -3.88 -17.41
N SER A 65 10.93 -3.12 -17.45
CA SER A 65 12.28 -3.66 -17.67
C SER A 65 12.87 -4.38 -16.45
N TRP A 66 12.18 -4.35 -15.30
CA TRP A 66 12.55 -5.06 -14.09
C TRP A 66 11.63 -6.27 -13.85
N ASP A 67 12.20 -7.44 -13.60
CA ASP A 67 11.44 -8.62 -13.24
C ASP A 67 11.23 -8.69 -11.72
N ASN A 68 10.03 -8.38 -11.28
CA ASN A 68 9.64 -8.35 -9.86
C ASN A 68 9.83 -9.72 -9.16
N LYS A 69 9.61 -10.84 -9.87
CA LYS A 69 9.73 -12.19 -9.30
C LYS A 69 11.15 -12.54 -8.84
N GLN A 70 12.14 -11.78 -9.26
CA GLN A 70 13.54 -11.99 -8.95
C GLN A 70 14.14 -10.91 -8.06
N SER A 71 13.34 -10.03 -7.47
CA SER A 71 13.85 -8.89 -6.70
C SER A 71 14.78 -9.31 -5.56
N ASN A 72 14.46 -10.37 -4.82
CA ASN A 72 15.35 -10.88 -3.77
C ASN A 72 16.70 -11.40 -4.30
N LEU A 73 16.74 -11.91 -5.53
CA LEU A 73 17.99 -12.36 -6.16
C LEU A 73 18.97 -11.21 -6.42
N ALA A 74 18.44 -10.01 -6.62
CA ALA A 74 19.23 -8.80 -6.85
C ALA A 74 19.84 -8.21 -5.56
N LEU A 75 19.60 -8.80 -4.39
CA LEU A 75 20.21 -8.36 -3.14
C LEU A 75 21.73 -8.61 -3.20
N ALA A 76 22.51 -7.54 -3.11
CA ALA A 76 23.97 -7.59 -3.01
C ALA A 76 24.44 -7.73 -1.56
N GLN A 77 23.68 -7.13 -0.63
CA GLN A 77 23.99 -7.18 0.80
C GLN A 77 22.70 -7.26 1.61
N VAL A 78 22.77 -7.95 2.75
CA VAL A 78 21.69 -8.09 3.72
C VAL A 78 22.22 -7.87 5.12
N VAL A 79 21.54 -7.04 5.90
CA VAL A 79 21.82 -6.83 7.33
C VAL A 79 20.50 -6.76 8.08
N TRP A 80 20.37 -7.55 9.12
CA TRP A 80 19.26 -7.47 10.04
C TRP A 80 19.67 -6.67 11.29
N TYR A 81 18.80 -5.76 11.69
CA TYR A 81 18.98 -4.95 12.88
C TYR A 81 17.94 -5.34 13.93
N ALA A 82 18.33 -5.22 15.19
CA ALA A 82 17.45 -5.31 16.33
C ALA A 82 17.56 -4.03 17.16
N THR A 83 16.51 -3.69 17.91
CA THR A 83 16.63 -2.65 18.92
C THR A 83 17.43 -3.16 20.11
N HIS A 84 18.53 -2.48 20.41
CA HIS A 84 19.38 -2.78 21.57
C HIS A 84 19.76 -1.46 22.25
N ASN A 85 19.45 -1.33 23.53
CA ASN A 85 19.67 -0.10 24.31
C ASN A 85 19.06 1.16 23.65
N GLY A 86 17.84 1.00 23.09
CA GLY A 86 17.10 2.09 22.43
C GLY A 86 17.63 2.50 21.05
N LYS A 87 18.54 1.73 20.45
CA LYS A 87 19.14 2.00 19.13
C LYS A 87 19.04 0.78 18.22
N TRP A 88 18.91 1.04 16.93
CA TRP A 88 19.03 0.00 15.90
C TRP A 88 20.49 -0.48 15.81
N THR A 89 20.72 -1.73 16.15
CA THR A 89 22.04 -2.35 16.18
C THR A 89 22.02 -3.61 15.30
N PRO A 90 23.04 -3.85 14.44
CA PRO A 90 23.11 -5.08 13.67
C PRO A 90 23.06 -6.31 14.59
N LEU A 91 22.30 -7.34 14.23
CA LEU A 91 22.22 -8.57 15.01
C LEU A 91 23.58 -9.21 15.27
N SER A 92 24.51 -9.07 14.32
CA SER A 92 25.89 -9.56 14.44
C SER A 92 26.70 -8.86 15.55
N SER A 93 26.24 -7.73 16.06
CA SER A 93 26.91 -6.93 17.09
C SER A 93 26.24 -7.01 18.46
N ILE A 94 25.27 -7.91 18.61
CA ILE A 94 24.51 -8.10 19.85
C ILE A 94 24.82 -9.49 20.41
N ASP A 95 25.50 -9.58 21.54
CA ASP A 95 26.01 -10.83 22.11
C ASP A 95 24.90 -11.85 22.40
N GLU A 96 23.71 -11.40 22.86
CA GLU A 96 22.58 -12.26 23.16
C GLU A 96 22.01 -12.98 21.93
N TRP A 97 22.32 -12.49 20.73
CA TRP A 97 21.91 -13.09 19.45
C TRP A 97 22.96 -14.01 18.84
N THR A 98 24.17 -14.06 19.39
CA THR A 98 25.26 -14.88 18.84
C THR A 98 24.87 -16.36 18.75
N GLY A 99 24.93 -16.93 17.55
CA GLY A 99 24.57 -18.32 17.26
C GLY A 99 23.09 -18.64 17.30
N LYS A 100 22.23 -17.64 17.43
CA LYS A 100 20.76 -17.82 17.56
C LYS A 100 19.97 -17.31 16.36
N TRP A 101 20.66 -17.03 15.28
CA TRP A 101 20.08 -16.58 14.02
C TRP A 101 20.97 -16.95 12.84
N SER A 102 20.35 -17.02 11.66
CA SER A 102 21.08 -17.12 10.39
C SER A 102 20.30 -16.38 9.30
N VAL A 103 21.00 -16.00 8.24
CA VAL A 103 20.38 -15.36 7.06
C VAL A 103 20.57 -16.25 5.85
N ASP A 104 19.50 -16.48 5.12
CA ASP A 104 19.56 -17.19 3.85
C ASP A 104 20.33 -16.37 2.81
N SER A 105 21.49 -16.88 2.42
CA SER A 105 22.35 -16.32 1.37
C SER A 105 22.22 -17.06 0.03
N SER A 106 21.31 -18.02 -0.07
CA SER A 106 21.10 -18.79 -1.30
C SER A 106 20.65 -17.89 -2.44
N ASN A 107 20.94 -18.30 -3.67
CA ASN A 107 20.51 -17.56 -4.85
C ASN A 107 19.07 -17.95 -5.26
N THR A 108 18.12 -17.76 -4.34
CA THR A 108 16.70 -18.06 -4.48
C THR A 108 15.85 -16.86 -4.08
N THR A 109 14.53 -16.96 -4.28
CA THR A 109 13.59 -15.92 -3.87
C THR A 109 13.46 -15.75 -2.34
N SER A 110 14.02 -16.68 -1.56
CA SER A 110 14.11 -16.60 -0.09
C SER A 110 15.37 -15.88 0.40
N LYS A 111 16.24 -15.42 -0.51
CA LYS A 111 17.47 -14.70 -0.14
C LYS A 111 17.16 -13.53 0.78
N GLY A 112 17.88 -13.43 1.87
CA GLY A 112 17.70 -12.42 2.89
C GLY A 112 16.78 -12.85 4.06
N THR A 113 16.13 -14.02 3.98
CA THR A 113 15.30 -14.54 5.07
C THR A 113 16.14 -14.74 6.33
N LEU A 114 15.70 -14.15 7.43
CA LEU A 114 16.25 -14.33 8.76
C LEU A 114 15.59 -15.55 9.41
N THR A 115 16.35 -16.51 9.79
CA THR A 115 15.93 -17.66 10.63
C THR A 115 16.33 -17.39 12.07
N ILE A 116 15.38 -17.50 12.99
CA ILE A 116 15.55 -17.19 14.41
C ILE A 116 15.32 -18.46 15.22
N THR A 117 16.34 -18.86 15.98
CA THR A 117 16.35 -20.03 16.85
C THR A 117 16.37 -19.63 18.34
N ARG A 118 16.06 -18.36 18.65
CA ARG A 118 16.02 -17.84 20.00
C ARG A 118 14.59 -17.76 20.52
N ASN A 119 14.34 -18.33 21.70
CA ASN A 119 13.19 -17.97 22.50
C ASN A 119 13.46 -16.64 23.22
N LEU A 120 12.48 -15.77 23.24
CA LEU A 120 12.52 -14.55 24.04
C LEU A 120 12.04 -14.85 25.47
N GLY A 121 12.53 -14.09 26.45
CA GLY A 121 12.09 -14.22 27.82
C GLY A 121 10.63 -13.81 28.02
N SER A 122 10.10 -14.07 29.23
CA SER A 122 8.78 -13.65 29.63
C SER A 122 8.59 -12.14 29.43
N ASN A 123 7.50 -11.77 28.73
CA ASN A 123 7.18 -10.38 28.39
C ASN A 123 8.32 -9.62 27.69
N GLU A 124 9.28 -10.34 27.12
CA GLU A 124 10.32 -9.75 26.27
C GLU A 124 9.73 -9.47 24.88
N ALA A 125 9.99 -8.27 24.38
CA ALA A 125 9.66 -7.87 23.01
C ALA A 125 10.93 -7.36 22.32
N GLN A 126 11.14 -7.80 21.08
CA GLN A 126 12.29 -7.42 20.28
C GLN A 126 11.84 -6.91 18.93
N GLN A 127 12.12 -5.66 18.64
CA GLN A 127 11.92 -5.12 17.30
C GLN A 127 13.07 -5.51 16.37
N LEU A 128 12.71 -5.92 15.17
CA LEU A 128 13.66 -6.27 14.10
C LEU A 128 13.37 -5.44 12.86
N ARG A 129 14.41 -5.15 12.08
CA ARG A 129 14.31 -4.44 10.80
C ARG A 129 15.30 -5.03 9.80
N PHE A 130 14.83 -5.22 8.58
CA PHE A 130 15.67 -5.59 7.45
C PHE A 130 16.27 -4.35 6.80
N VAL A 131 17.56 -4.40 6.47
CA VAL A 131 18.24 -3.44 5.61
C VAL A 131 19.04 -4.20 4.57
N GLY A 132 18.92 -3.81 3.31
CA GLY A 132 19.64 -4.46 2.22
C GLY A 132 20.16 -3.46 1.19
N ILE A 133 21.04 -3.96 0.33
CA ILE A 133 21.45 -3.28 -0.90
C ILE A 133 20.89 -4.08 -2.07
N LEU A 134 20.00 -3.45 -2.83
CA LEU A 134 19.48 -3.99 -4.07
C LEU A 134 20.30 -3.47 -5.23
N TYR A 135 20.84 -4.38 -6.04
CA TYR A 135 21.63 -4.03 -7.21
C TYR A 135 20.79 -3.98 -8.47
N ASP A 136 20.70 -2.83 -9.08
CA ASP A 136 20.09 -2.65 -10.41
C ASP A 136 21.12 -2.87 -11.51
N HIS A 137 21.11 -4.06 -12.08
CA HIS A 137 22.01 -4.45 -13.16
C HIS A 137 21.82 -3.65 -14.47
N ARG A 138 20.68 -2.99 -14.65
CA ARG A 138 20.38 -2.18 -15.84
C ARG A 138 21.18 -0.88 -15.85
N THR A 139 21.36 -0.29 -14.66
CA THR A 139 22.00 1.01 -14.46
C THR A 139 23.34 0.91 -13.71
N ASN A 140 23.72 -0.28 -13.25
CA ASN A 140 24.85 -0.53 -12.33
C ASN A 140 24.74 0.33 -11.05
N THR A 141 23.54 0.47 -10.51
CA THR A 141 23.26 1.31 -9.34
C THR A 141 22.87 0.45 -8.13
N ASN A 142 23.36 0.81 -6.97
CA ASN A 142 22.96 0.22 -5.70
C ASN A 142 21.90 1.09 -5.02
N TYR A 143 20.82 0.48 -4.59
CA TYR A 143 19.76 1.09 -3.79
C TYR A 143 19.82 0.53 -2.38
N THR A 144 19.98 1.39 -1.39
CA THR A 144 19.76 0.99 0.01
C THR A 144 18.27 0.91 0.25
N ILE A 145 17.82 -0.25 0.73
CA ILE A 145 16.41 -0.54 1.00
C ILE A 145 16.26 -0.96 2.45
N GLU A 146 15.17 -0.60 3.06
CA GLU A 146 14.84 -1.00 4.43
C GLU A 146 13.35 -1.31 4.57
N SER A 147 13.03 -2.23 5.48
CA SER A 147 11.65 -2.55 5.85
C SER A 147 11.18 -1.72 7.03
N ASP A 148 9.88 -1.68 7.25
CA ASP A 148 9.33 -1.35 8.54
C ASP A 148 9.80 -2.36 9.60
N SER A 149 9.64 -2.01 10.88
CA SER A 149 10.00 -2.89 11.98
C SER A 149 8.91 -3.94 12.20
N ILE A 150 9.33 -5.17 12.44
CA ILE A 150 8.49 -6.22 13.00
C ILE A 150 8.81 -6.42 14.47
N THR A 151 7.85 -6.89 15.25
CA THR A 151 8.05 -7.16 16.68
C THR A 151 7.94 -8.65 16.94
N LEU A 152 9.04 -9.24 17.42
CA LEU A 152 9.01 -10.54 18.09
C LEU A 152 8.66 -10.33 19.55
N TYR A 153 7.78 -11.13 20.11
CA TYR A 153 7.49 -11.05 21.54
C TYR A 153 7.06 -12.40 22.12
N THR A 154 7.24 -12.53 23.42
CA THR A 154 6.77 -13.67 24.21
C THR A 154 5.76 -13.18 25.22
N ALA A 155 4.56 -13.77 25.19
CA ALA A 155 3.53 -13.54 26.17
C ALA A 155 3.56 -14.67 27.22
N ASP A 156 3.56 -14.30 28.50
CA ASP A 156 3.37 -15.27 29.58
C ASP A 156 1.95 -15.80 29.61
N LYS A 157 1.82 -17.13 29.69
CA LYS A 157 0.54 -17.82 29.90
C LYS A 157 0.39 -18.23 31.36
N GLY A 158 -0.22 -17.40 32.18
CA GLY A 158 -0.86 -17.85 33.40
C GLY A 158 -2.17 -18.61 33.09
N ALA A 159 -2.80 -19.22 34.09
CA ALA A 159 -4.09 -19.91 33.91
C ALA A 159 -5.24 -19.03 33.40
N ASP A 160 -5.05 -17.70 33.46
CA ASP A 160 -5.99 -16.66 33.00
C ASP A 160 -5.47 -15.87 31.80
N ASP A 161 -4.44 -16.35 31.11
CA ASP A 161 -3.84 -15.59 30.01
C ASP A 161 -4.69 -15.64 28.74
N TYR A 162 -4.87 -14.44 28.21
CA TYR A 162 -5.58 -14.20 26.99
C TYR A 162 -4.60 -13.95 25.86
N VAL A 163 -4.87 -14.56 24.70
CA VAL A 163 -4.11 -14.36 23.47
C VAL A 163 -5.07 -13.91 22.39
N MET A 164 -4.72 -12.84 21.71
CA MET A 164 -5.42 -12.38 20.50
C MET A 164 -4.58 -12.75 19.30
N SER A 165 -5.21 -13.33 18.29
CA SER A 165 -4.64 -13.61 16.99
C SER A 165 -5.51 -12.98 15.92
N ILE A 166 -4.90 -12.47 14.87
CA ILE A 166 -5.57 -12.20 13.61
C ILE A 166 -5.08 -13.21 12.59
N THR A 167 -6.00 -13.70 11.76
CA THR A 167 -5.70 -14.76 10.77
C THR A 167 -5.14 -14.17 9.46
N GLU A 168 -5.12 -12.86 9.35
CA GLU A 168 -4.55 -12.13 8.22
C GLU A 168 -3.14 -11.60 8.52
N ASP A 169 -2.46 -11.11 7.48
CA ASP A 169 -1.16 -10.46 7.62
C ASP A 169 -1.25 -9.26 8.57
N THR A 170 -0.22 -9.10 9.39
CA THR A 170 -0.11 -7.97 10.34
C THR A 170 0.24 -6.66 9.64
N ASP A 171 0.64 -6.73 8.39
CA ASP A 171 0.93 -5.58 7.52
C ASP A 171 0.02 -5.65 6.29
N ILE A 172 -1.08 -4.92 6.37
CA ILE A 172 -2.11 -4.90 5.36
C ILE A 172 -1.75 -3.87 4.30
N SER A 173 -1.43 -4.34 3.10
CA SER A 173 -1.20 -3.46 1.96
C SER A 173 -2.44 -3.38 1.07
N TYR A 174 -2.71 -2.18 0.54
CA TYR A 174 -3.84 -1.90 -0.34
C TYR A 174 -3.38 -1.10 -1.55
N ASN A 175 -3.71 -1.59 -2.74
CA ASN A 175 -3.42 -0.89 -3.99
C ASN A 175 -4.72 -0.48 -4.69
N PRO A 176 -5.10 0.80 -4.67
CA PRO A 176 -6.34 1.28 -5.27
C PRO A 176 -6.51 0.99 -6.77
N PHE A 177 -5.41 0.83 -7.52
CA PHE A 177 -5.47 0.50 -8.95
C PHE A 177 -5.99 -0.91 -9.22
N LEU A 178 -5.84 -1.83 -8.25
CA LEU A 178 -6.26 -3.22 -8.36
C LEU A 178 -7.62 -3.50 -7.72
N ASP A 179 -8.19 -2.51 -7.03
CA ASP A 179 -9.44 -2.66 -6.29
C ASP A 179 -10.66 -2.74 -7.21
N LYS A 180 -11.16 -3.96 -7.38
CA LYS A 180 -12.35 -4.25 -8.18
C LYS A 180 -13.63 -3.79 -7.48
N LEU A 181 -13.65 -3.85 -6.13
CA LEU A 181 -14.81 -3.44 -5.34
C LEU A 181 -15.02 -1.93 -5.45
N ALA A 182 -13.96 -1.13 -5.28
CA ALA A 182 -14.03 0.32 -5.44
C ALA A 182 -14.46 0.72 -6.86
N LEU A 183 -13.97 0.01 -7.87
CA LEU A 183 -14.42 0.22 -9.25
C LEU A 183 -15.89 -0.14 -9.45
N TYR A 184 -16.36 -1.24 -8.87
CA TYR A 184 -17.75 -1.65 -8.95
C TYR A 184 -18.67 -0.64 -8.25
N ASP A 185 -18.34 -0.25 -7.02
CA ASP A 185 -19.15 0.71 -6.24
C ASP A 185 -19.18 2.08 -6.93
N TYR A 186 -18.07 2.53 -7.52
CA TYR A 186 -18.07 3.73 -8.38
C TYR A 186 -19.03 3.60 -9.55
N LYS A 187 -19.03 2.46 -10.27
CA LYS A 187 -19.95 2.23 -11.41
C LYS A 187 -21.42 2.22 -10.98
N VAL A 188 -21.72 1.65 -9.82
CA VAL A 188 -23.09 1.65 -9.26
C VAL A 188 -23.52 3.07 -8.88
N ALA A 189 -22.68 3.80 -8.16
CA ALA A 189 -22.95 5.17 -7.73
C ALA A 189 -23.19 6.12 -8.90
N ASN A 190 -22.53 5.90 -10.03
CA ASN A 190 -22.71 6.70 -11.26
C ASN A 190 -23.75 6.11 -12.22
N GLY A 191 -24.55 5.12 -11.80
CA GLY A 191 -25.60 4.54 -12.62
C GLY A 191 -25.14 3.78 -13.87
N LEU A 192 -23.86 3.41 -13.93
CA LEU A 192 -23.26 2.71 -15.06
C LEU A 192 -23.56 1.20 -15.05
N VAL A 193 -23.81 0.66 -13.89
CA VAL A 193 -24.25 -0.73 -13.67
C VAL A 193 -25.32 -0.75 -12.57
N SER A 194 -26.20 -1.76 -12.59
CA SER A 194 -27.16 -1.98 -11.54
C SER A 194 -26.49 -2.65 -10.33
N ALA A 195 -26.90 -2.26 -9.12
CA ALA A 195 -26.43 -2.90 -7.90
C ALA A 195 -26.86 -4.38 -7.83
N SER A 196 -25.95 -5.26 -7.49
CA SER A 196 -26.17 -6.70 -7.29
C SER A 196 -25.23 -7.22 -6.20
N SER A 197 -25.78 -7.94 -5.22
CA SER A 197 -25.00 -8.55 -4.14
C SER A 197 -24.02 -9.59 -4.67
N GLU A 198 -24.42 -10.37 -5.68
CA GLU A 198 -23.60 -11.39 -6.31
C GLU A 198 -22.43 -10.75 -7.07
N ALA A 199 -22.69 -9.66 -7.82
CA ALA A 199 -21.65 -8.96 -8.56
C ALA A 199 -20.67 -8.25 -7.60
N ARG A 200 -21.17 -7.69 -6.49
CA ARG A 200 -20.32 -7.09 -5.45
C ARG A 200 -19.43 -8.14 -4.78
N SER A 201 -20.02 -9.27 -4.40
CA SER A 201 -19.26 -10.38 -3.78
C SER A 201 -18.19 -10.96 -4.72
N ALA A 202 -18.42 -10.96 -6.02
CA ALA A 202 -17.44 -11.43 -7.00
C ALA A 202 -16.23 -10.47 -7.17
N CYS A 203 -16.29 -9.27 -6.58
CA CYS A 203 -15.18 -8.33 -6.59
C CYS A 203 -14.15 -8.57 -5.48
N PHE A 204 -14.47 -9.41 -4.48
CA PHE A 204 -13.58 -9.72 -3.37
C PHE A 204 -12.47 -10.68 -3.82
N ASP A 205 -11.23 -10.21 -3.82
CA ASP A 205 -10.05 -11.01 -4.21
C ASP A 205 -8.82 -10.77 -3.29
N GLY A 206 -9.02 -10.11 -2.15
CA GLY A 206 -7.99 -9.85 -1.15
C GLY A 206 -7.27 -8.51 -1.29
N ASN A 207 -7.72 -7.65 -2.22
CA ASN A 207 -7.19 -6.28 -2.35
C ASN A 207 -8.31 -5.23 -2.31
N GLU A 208 -9.42 -5.53 -1.66
CA GLU A 208 -10.55 -4.62 -1.56
C GLU A 208 -10.28 -3.53 -0.52
N TYR A 209 -10.91 -2.36 -0.72
CA TYR A 209 -10.86 -1.27 0.25
C TYR A 209 -11.56 -1.62 1.56
N GLU A 210 -12.63 -2.40 1.51
CA GLU A 210 -13.35 -2.91 2.67
C GLU A 210 -12.62 -4.16 3.18
N ARG A 211 -11.62 -3.94 4.03
CA ARG A 211 -10.79 -5.01 4.54
C ARG A 211 -11.39 -5.60 5.81
N HIS A 212 -11.73 -6.87 5.71
CA HIS A 212 -12.22 -7.69 6.80
C HIS A 212 -11.05 -8.39 7.49
N ILE A 213 -10.81 -8.09 8.76
CA ILE A 213 -9.72 -8.63 9.57
C ILE A 213 -10.32 -9.53 10.63
N PRO A 214 -10.35 -10.87 10.41
CA PRO A 214 -10.87 -11.80 11.39
C PRO A 214 -10.01 -11.84 12.64
N VAL A 215 -10.64 -11.88 13.79
CA VAL A 215 -10.00 -11.87 15.10
C VAL A 215 -10.40 -13.10 15.88
N GLU A 216 -9.42 -13.79 16.45
CA GLU A 216 -9.59 -14.89 17.36
C GLU A 216 -8.99 -14.56 18.72
N VAL A 217 -9.73 -14.84 19.78
CA VAL A 217 -9.28 -14.63 21.15
C VAL A 217 -9.30 -15.97 21.88
N TYR A 218 -8.17 -16.30 22.46
CA TYR A 218 -8.00 -17.54 23.23
C TYR A 218 -7.78 -17.21 24.70
N ARG A 219 -8.36 -18.02 25.59
CA ARG A 219 -8.08 -18.06 27.02
C ARG A 219 -7.55 -19.44 27.39
N ALA A 220 -6.36 -19.51 27.95
CA ALA A 220 -5.73 -20.78 28.31
C ALA A 220 -5.75 -21.84 27.16
N ASN A 221 -5.49 -21.40 25.91
CA ASN A 221 -5.54 -22.17 24.65
C ASN A 221 -6.96 -22.58 24.18
N GLU A 222 -8.01 -22.18 24.83
CA GLU A 222 -9.38 -22.42 24.36
C GLU A 222 -9.91 -21.19 23.64
N LEU A 223 -10.46 -21.38 22.42
CA LEU A 223 -11.08 -20.31 21.65
C LEU A 223 -12.30 -19.76 22.40
N MET A 224 -12.27 -18.48 22.71
CA MET A 224 -13.39 -17.80 23.33
C MET A 224 -14.49 -17.51 22.31
N LYS A 225 -15.71 -17.83 22.65
CA LYS A 225 -16.89 -17.56 21.80
C LYS A 225 -17.58 -16.25 22.16
N ASP A 226 -17.47 -15.83 23.42
CA ASP A 226 -18.11 -14.64 24.00
C ASP A 226 -17.39 -14.18 25.28
N GLY A 227 -17.94 -13.21 26.00
CA GLY A 227 -17.41 -12.71 27.26
C GLY A 227 -16.29 -11.69 27.12
N TYR A 228 -16.01 -11.22 25.92
CA TYR A 228 -15.03 -10.18 25.65
C TYR A 228 -15.53 -9.18 24.59
N SER A 229 -14.85 -8.03 24.50
CA SER A 229 -15.02 -7.07 23.42
C SER A 229 -13.65 -6.62 22.91
N ILE A 230 -13.63 -6.09 21.70
CA ILE A 230 -12.43 -5.54 21.10
C ILE A 230 -12.55 -4.01 21.06
N GLU A 231 -11.50 -3.33 21.46
CA GLU A 231 -11.34 -1.89 21.29
C GLU A 231 -10.14 -1.62 20.40
N LEU A 232 -10.32 -0.77 19.39
CA LEU A 232 -9.28 -0.40 18.46
C LEU A 232 -8.70 0.98 18.83
N TYR A 233 -7.39 1.12 18.71
CA TYR A 233 -6.66 2.36 19.03
C TYR A 233 -5.71 2.71 17.89
N ARG A 234 -5.53 4.01 17.67
CA ARG A 234 -4.50 4.61 16.82
C ARG A 234 -3.81 5.74 17.58
N ASN A 235 -2.49 5.72 17.65
CA ASN A 235 -1.70 6.71 18.40
C ASN A 235 -2.18 6.91 19.86
N GLY A 236 -2.65 5.84 20.50
CA GLY A 236 -3.17 5.88 21.87
C GLY A 236 -4.61 6.39 22.02
N ALA A 237 -5.23 6.92 20.96
CA ALA A 237 -6.63 7.32 20.96
C ALA A 237 -7.52 6.14 20.55
N ARG A 238 -8.63 5.93 21.27
CA ARG A 238 -9.62 4.92 20.89
C ARG A 238 -10.36 5.34 19.64
N LEU A 239 -10.45 4.43 18.69
CA LEU A 239 -11.26 4.58 17.48
C LEU A 239 -12.64 3.94 17.70
N LEU A 240 -13.67 4.66 17.30
CA LEU A 240 -15.04 4.17 17.23
C LEU A 240 -15.38 3.93 15.76
N PRO A 241 -16.35 3.06 15.45
CA PRO A 241 -16.87 2.95 14.11
C PRO A 241 -17.28 4.31 13.54
N SER A 242 -17.02 4.51 12.27
CA SER A 242 -17.34 5.73 11.53
C SER A 242 -18.82 6.10 11.66
N SER A 243 -19.08 7.36 11.83
CA SER A 243 -20.45 7.92 11.89
C SER A 243 -20.48 9.25 11.13
N ALA A 244 -21.70 9.74 10.83
CA ALA A 244 -21.87 11.03 10.17
C ALA A 244 -21.23 12.19 10.96
N ASP A 245 -21.25 12.12 12.32
CA ASP A 245 -20.69 13.15 13.17
C ASP A 245 -19.18 13.02 13.40
N ALA A 246 -18.62 11.82 13.16
CA ALA A 246 -17.20 11.52 13.35
C ALA A 246 -16.73 10.50 12.29
N PRO A 247 -16.60 10.93 11.05
CA PRO A 247 -16.15 10.06 9.97
C PRO A 247 -14.70 9.65 10.16
N ASN A 248 -14.42 8.38 9.94
CA ASN A 248 -13.06 7.81 9.99
C ASN A 248 -13.01 6.50 9.19
N GLU A 249 -11.84 5.86 9.15
CA GLU A 249 -11.60 4.65 8.39
C GLU A 249 -12.23 3.37 8.98
N ILE A 250 -12.81 3.40 10.17
CA ILE A 250 -13.31 2.20 10.84
C ILE A 250 -14.77 1.98 10.49
N ILE A 251 -15.04 0.96 9.69
CA ILE A 251 -16.42 0.58 9.31
C ILE A 251 -17.10 -0.12 10.50
N SER A 252 -16.45 -1.11 11.10
CA SER A 252 -16.98 -1.80 12.27
C SER A 252 -15.88 -2.44 13.12
N VAL A 253 -16.16 -2.61 14.41
CA VAL A 253 -15.36 -3.40 15.33
C VAL A 253 -16.29 -4.32 16.08
N SER A 254 -16.12 -5.61 15.91
CA SER A 254 -16.87 -6.65 16.61
C SER A 254 -15.94 -7.57 17.41
N ALA A 255 -16.50 -8.48 18.18
CA ALA A 255 -15.69 -9.48 18.91
C ALA A 255 -14.93 -10.44 17.99
N LYS A 256 -15.33 -10.55 16.71
CA LYS A 256 -14.77 -11.52 15.77
C LYS A 256 -14.05 -10.90 14.58
N GLU A 257 -14.24 -9.62 14.37
CA GLU A 257 -13.78 -8.98 13.14
C GLU A 257 -13.63 -7.48 13.33
N ILE A 258 -12.60 -6.93 12.71
CA ILE A 258 -12.39 -5.50 12.52
C ILE A 258 -12.53 -5.24 11.03
N VAL A 259 -13.33 -4.25 10.64
CA VAL A 259 -13.51 -3.87 9.23
C VAL A 259 -13.04 -2.44 9.04
N ILE A 260 -12.12 -2.24 8.09
CA ILE A 260 -11.48 -0.95 7.83
C ILE A 260 -11.68 -0.55 6.36
N ASP A 261 -12.02 0.71 6.12
CA ASP A 261 -11.99 1.33 4.80
C ASP A 261 -10.58 1.82 4.46
N LEU A 262 -9.86 1.04 3.66
CA LEU A 262 -8.48 1.34 3.29
C LEU A 262 -8.33 2.54 2.33
N ARG A 263 -9.44 3.03 1.76
CA ARG A 263 -9.41 4.27 0.95
C ARG A 263 -9.07 5.50 1.79
N LEU A 264 -9.37 5.44 3.11
CA LEU A 264 -9.14 6.51 4.08
C LEU A 264 -7.81 6.38 4.84
N VAL A 265 -7.02 5.34 4.52
CA VAL A 265 -5.74 5.06 5.18
C VAL A 265 -4.60 5.32 4.21
N GLU A 266 -3.64 6.17 4.56
CA GLU A 266 -2.35 6.23 3.86
C GLU A 266 -1.36 5.24 4.48
N LYS A 267 -1.02 5.46 5.74
CA LYS A 267 -0.22 4.55 6.56
C LYS A 267 -0.61 4.75 8.02
N SER A 268 -1.04 3.70 8.68
CA SER A 268 -1.48 3.76 10.07
C SER A 268 -1.15 2.48 10.82
N ASP A 269 -0.73 2.64 12.06
CA ASP A 269 -0.51 1.54 13.00
C ASP A 269 -1.67 1.48 13.99
N TYR A 270 -2.22 0.30 14.16
CA TYR A 270 -3.36 0.03 15.01
C TYR A 270 -2.98 -0.88 16.17
N THR A 271 -3.60 -0.65 17.31
CA THR A 271 -3.54 -1.54 18.46
C THR A 271 -4.96 -2.00 18.79
N ALA A 272 -5.23 -3.27 18.61
CA ALA A 272 -6.47 -3.91 19.03
C ALA A 272 -6.30 -4.46 20.44
N LYS A 273 -7.17 -4.07 21.37
CA LYS A 273 -7.17 -4.53 22.77
C LYS A 273 -8.37 -5.40 23.03
N VAL A 274 -8.14 -6.53 23.68
CA VAL A 274 -9.21 -7.40 24.18
C VAL A 274 -9.60 -6.93 25.56
N MET A 275 -10.88 -6.65 25.73
CA MET A 275 -11.46 -6.17 26.97
C MET A 275 -12.32 -7.27 27.61
N VAL A 276 -12.03 -7.63 28.86
CA VAL A 276 -12.82 -8.57 29.66
C VAL A 276 -13.18 -7.88 30.97
N GLY A 277 -14.46 -7.79 31.29
CA GLY A 277 -14.93 -7.09 32.50
C GLY A 277 -14.47 -5.62 32.60
N GLY A 278 -14.31 -4.95 31.46
CA GLY A 278 -13.85 -3.55 31.38
C GLY A 278 -12.34 -3.35 31.57
N LYS A 279 -11.56 -4.43 31.61
CA LYS A 279 -10.09 -4.38 31.69
C LYS A 279 -9.46 -4.92 30.41
N SER A 280 -8.40 -4.27 29.95
CA SER A 280 -7.57 -4.80 28.85
C SER A 280 -6.77 -5.99 29.36
N VAL A 281 -6.97 -7.16 28.73
CA VAL A 281 -6.31 -8.43 29.11
C VAL A 281 -5.21 -8.82 28.15
N THR A 282 -5.31 -8.45 26.88
CA THR A 282 -4.27 -8.63 25.88
C THR A 282 -4.45 -7.62 24.76
N GLN A 283 -3.43 -7.45 23.93
CA GLN A 283 -3.48 -6.57 22.78
C GLN A 283 -2.70 -7.15 21.61
N PHE A 284 -3.07 -6.71 20.41
CA PHE A 284 -2.42 -7.06 19.17
C PHE A 284 -2.16 -5.78 18.36
N GLN A 285 -1.05 -5.73 17.63
CA GLN A 285 -0.70 -4.61 16.75
C GLN A 285 -0.66 -5.06 15.31
N PHE A 286 -1.23 -4.26 14.43
CA PHE A 286 -1.15 -4.43 13.00
C PHE A 286 -1.06 -3.07 12.32
N SER A 287 -0.56 -3.06 11.10
CA SER A 287 -0.47 -1.85 10.28
C SER A 287 -1.31 -1.99 9.01
N ALA A 288 -1.78 -0.86 8.51
CA ALA A 288 -2.38 -0.79 7.19
C ALA A 288 -1.77 0.36 6.41
N SER A 289 -1.48 0.11 5.13
CA SER A 289 -0.88 1.10 4.26
C SER A 289 -1.49 1.06 2.87
N ARG A 290 -1.73 2.25 2.31
CA ARG A 290 -2.11 2.43 0.93
C ARG A 290 -0.85 2.65 0.10
N PHE A 291 -0.78 1.94 -1.00
CA PHE A 291 0.39 1.96 -1.85
C PHE A 291 -0.06 2.08 -3.31
N TYR A 292 0.51 3.03 -4.00
CA TYR A 292 0.33 3.19 -5.43
C TYR A 292 1.55 2.66 -6.18
N ALA A 293 1.37 1.62 -6.95
CA ALA A 293 2.39 1.27 -7.92
C ALA A 293 2.44 2.33 -9.04
N PRO A 294 3.62 2.54 -9.68
CA PRO A 294 3.77 3.56 -10.69
C PRO A 294 2.85 3.30 -11.89
N ILE A 295 2.17 4.35 -12.31
CA ILE A 295 1.40 4.39 -13.55
C ILE A 295 2.27 4.90 -14.70
N SER A 296 1.90 4.54 -15.91
CA SER A 296 2.48 5.16 -17.11
C SER A 296 2.03 6.60 -17.22
N GLN A 297 2.86 7.44 -17.83
CA GLN A 297 2.42 8.80 -18.16
C GLN A 297 1.10 8.73 -18.94
N PRO A 298 0.10 9.57 -18.59
CA PRO A 298 -1.11 9.68 -19.38
C PRO A 298 -0.79 10.05 -20.83
N ILE A 299 -1.52 9.47 -21.76
CA ILE A 299 -1.40 9.75 -23.18
C ILE A 299 -2.74 10.24 -23.73
N PHE A 300 -2.69 11.11 -24.72
CA PHE A 300 -3.88 11.50 -25.47
C PHE A 300 -4.32 10.40 -26.43
N THR A 301 -5.64 10.21 -26.56
CA THR A 301 -6.20 9.26 -27.52
C THR A 301 -6.22 9.79 -28.96
N VAL A 302 -6.19 11.11 -29.12
CA VAL A 302 -6.17 11.79 -30.42
C VAL A 302 -4.89 12.59 -30.53
N CYS A 303 -3.97 12.14 -31.35
CA CYS A 303 -2.69 12.79 -31.66
C CYS A 303 -2.60 13.19 -33.13
N SER A 304 -3.72 13.52 -33.77
CA SER A 304 -3.79 13.89 -35.18
C SER A 304 -3.79 15.40 -35.37
N ASP A 305 -3.43 15.83 -36.56
CA ASP A 305 -3.54 17.20 -37.00
C ASP A 305 -4.96 17.75 -36.84
N ILE A 306 -5.05 19.04 -36.67
CA ILE A 306 -6.32 19.75 -36.57
C ILE A 306 -6.78 20.11 -37.97
N ASP A 307 -7.90 19.57 -38.42
CA ASP A 307 -8.46 19.89 -39.72
C ASP A 307 -8.83 21.38 -39.81
N TRP A 308 -8.52 21.96 -40.97
CA TRP A 308 -8.89 23.35 -41.24
C TRP A 308 -10.40 23.58 -41.06
N GLY A 309 -10.72 24.65 -40.34
CA GLY A 309 -12.13 25.03 -40.11
C GLY A 309 -12.80 24.35 -38.91
N LYS A 310 -12.14 23.43 -38.20
CA LYS A 310 -12.65 22.94 -36.92
C LYS A 310 -12.53 24.02 -35.86
N ILE A 311 -13.59 24.19 -35.10
CA ILE A 311 -13.68 25.18 -34.00
C ILE A 311 -13.46 24.50 -32.66
N MET A 312 -13.87 23.27 -32.51
CA MET A 312 -13.78 22.51 -31.27
C MET A 312 -12.87 21.31 -31.44
N ARG A 313 -12.03 21.08 -30.42
CA ARG A 313 -11.25 19.85 -30.29
C ARG A 313 -11.65 19.17 -28.97
N ALA A 314 -11.89 17.87 -29.02
CA ALA A 314 -12.11 17.04 -27.87
C ALA A 314 -11.08 15.92 -27.84
N ASN A 315 -10.54 15.65 -26.68
CA ASN A 315 -9.55 14.60 -26.47
C ASN A 315 -9.85 13.85 -25.16
N LYS A 316 -9.19 12.71 -24.99
CA LYS A 316 -9.30 11.90 -23.79
C LYS A 316 -7.91 11.44 -23.35
N ALA A 317 -7.61 11.53 -22.06
CA ALA A 317 -6.42 10.92 -21.49
C ALA A 317 -6.62 9.43 -21.24
N VAL A 318 -5.60 8.65 -21.48
CA VAL A 318 -5.52 7.24 -21.12
C VAL A 318 -4.42 7.08 -20.08
N VAL A 319 -4.80 6.60 -18.91
CA VAL A 319 -3.89 6.22 -17.84
C VAL A 319 -3.73 4.70 -17.86
N MET A 320 -2.51 4.22 -17.80
CA MET A 320 -2.22 2.78 -17.83
C MET A 320 -1.50 2.35 -16.56
N TYR A 321 -1.87 1.17 -16.07
CA TYR A 321 -1.23 0.48 -14.96
C TYR A 321 -0.90 -0.96 -15.38
N ASN A 322 0.37 -1.35 -15.28
CA ASN A 322 0.85 -2.67 -15.72
C ASN A 322 0.38 -3.07 -17.12
N GLY A 323 0.40 -2.13 -18.08
CA GLY A 323 -0.01 -2.37 -19.46
C GLY A 323 -1.53 -2.42 -19.69
N ASN A 324 -2.34 -2.29 -18.67
CA ASN A 324 -3.80 -2.24 -18.75
C ASN A 324 -4.31 -0.81 -18.60
N VAL A 325 -5.35 -0.46 -19.33
CA VAL A 325 -6.01 0.82 -19.21
C VAL A 325 -6.74 0.90 -17.85
N VAL A 326 -6.50 1.97 -17.09
CA VAL A 326 -7.22 2.24 -15.86
C VAL A 326 -8.61 2.76 -16.21
N GLU A 327 -9.65 2.06 -15.78
CA GLU A 327 -11.03 2.52 -15.94
C GLU A 327 -11.33 3.66 -14.94
N TYR A 328 -11.91 4.74 -15.46
CA TYR A 328 -12.28 5.93 -14.66
C TYR A 328 -11.10 6.45 -13.81
N PRO A 329 -9.99 6.84 -14.44
CA PRO A 329 -8.77 7.23 -13.73
C PRO A 329 -8.98 8.41 -12.77
N ASN A 330 -9.94 9.30 -13.00
CA ASN A 330 -10.23 10.42 -12.10
C ASN A 330 -10.57 10.01 -10.67
N ARG A 331 -11.03 8.78 -10.43
CA ARG A 331 -11.23 8.28 -9.08
C ARG A 331 -9.92 8.02 -8.32
N LEU A 332 -8.78 7.93 -9.02
CA LEU A 332 -7.46 7.60 -8.47
C LEU A 332 -6.37 8.62 -8.80
N VAL A 333 -6.59 9.38 -9.87
CA VAL A 333 -5.61 10.31 -10.42
C VAL A 333 -6.32 11.62 -10.70
N GLU A 334 -5.76 12.71 -10.21
CA GLU A 334 -6.14 14.05 -10.64
C GLU A 334 -5.44 14.33 -11.96
N LEU A 335 -6.23 14.74 -12.95
CA LEU A 335 -5.73 15.02 -14.29
C LEU A 335 -6.05 16.46 -14.64
N GLN A 336 -5.01 17.21 -14.98
CA GLN A 336 -5.10 18.57 -15.52
C GLN A 336 -4.43 18.62 -16.87
N TRP A 337 -4.91 19.47 -17.73
CA TRP A 337 -4.28 19.68 -19.02
C TRP A 337 -4.25 21.17 -19.38
N SER A 338 -3.29 21.51 -20.18
CA SER A 338 -3.14 22.87 -20.72
C SER A 338 -2.84 22.82 -22.22
N THR A 339 -3.13 23.90 -22.89
CA THR A 339 -2.72 24.12 -24.28
C THR A 339 -1.68 25.23 -24.32
N VAL A 340 -0.64 25.05 -25.13
CA VAL A 340 0.41 26.04 -25.33
C VAL A 340 0.50 26.31 -26.81
N ALA A 341 0.29 27.59 -27.21
CA ALA A 341 0.49 27.99 -28.57
C ALA A 341 2.00 28.08 -28.91
N LYS A 342 2.33 28.14 -30.19
CA LYS A 342 3.71 28.19 -30.72
C LYS A 342 4.57 29.32 -30.13
N ASP A 343 3.95 30.42 -29.73
CA ASP A 343 4.61 31.55 -29.06
C ASP A 343 4.97 31.30 -27.59
N GLY A 344 4.62 30.15 -27.06
CA GLY A 344 4.87 29.73 -25.66
C GLY A 344 3.83 30.22 -24.66
N ASN A 345 2.78 30.91 -25.09
CA ASN A 345 1.71 31.32 -24.19
C ASN A 345 0.81 30.16 -23.82
N VAL A 346 0.64 29.90 -22.52
CA VAL A 346 -0.37 28.96 -22.02
C VAL A 346 -1.73 29.57 -22.24
N SER A 347 -2.50 29.03 -23.16
CA SER A 347 -3.79 29.60 -23.56
C SER A 347 -4.94 29.14 -22.68
N THR A 348 -4.87 27.92 -22.12
CA THR A 348 -5.96 27.34 -21.35
C THR A 348 -5.46 26.25 -20.42
N GLU A 349 -5.80 26.35 -19.14
CA GLU A 349 -5.77 25.21 -18.19
C GLU A 349 -7.19 24.73 -18.00
N LYS A 350 -7.41 23.43 -18.08
CA LYS A 350 -8.71 22.82 -17.91
C LYS A 350 -8.60 21.60 -17.02
N GLU A 351 -9.51 21.48 -16.10
CA GLU A 351 -9.73 20.24 -15.39
C GLU A 351 -10.43 19.24 -16.28
N TRP A 352 -10.09 17.95 -16.11
CA TRP A 352 -10.73 16.89 -16.82
C TRP A 352 -12.15 16.70 -16.28
N GLN A 353 -13.12 16.66 -17.22
CA GLN A 353 -14.52 16.40 -16.92
C GLN A 353 -14.87 14.97 -17.27
N GLU A 354 -15.78 14.38 -16.51
CA GLU A 354 -16.37 13.07 -16.77
C GLU A 354 -15.40 12.03 -17.35
N GLY A 355 -14.60 11.41 -16.51
CA GLY A 355 -13.76 10.30 -16.94
C GLY A 355 -12.76 10.71 -18.00
N GLU A 356 -11.99 11.75 -17.74
CA GLU A 356 -10.76 12.00 -18.46
C GLU A 356 -10.95 12.67 -19.85
N ARG A 357 -12.04 13.32 -20.06
CA ARG A 357 -12.29 14.05 -21.32
C ARG A 357 -12.03 15.54 -21.13
N CYS A 358 -11.40 16.12 -22.12
CA CYS A 358 -11.28 17.59 -22.23
C CYS A 358 -11.74 18.05 -23.60
N ALA A 359 -12.30 19.25 -23.63
CA ALA A 359 -12.67 19.91 -24.87
C ALA A 359 -12.34 21.38 -24.78
N TYR A 360 -11.82 21.96 -25.84
CA TYR A 360 -11.49 23.36 -25.93
C TYR A 360 -11.81 23.93 -27.31
N ARG A 361 -11.94 25.23 -27.37
CA ARG A 361 -12.12 25.96 -28.63
C ARG A 361 -10.76 26.27 -29.22
N ILE A 362 -10.56 25.90 -30.47
CA ILE A 362 -9.28 26.10 -31.19
C ILE A 362 -9.04 27.61 -31.43
N ASP A 363 -10.09 28.34 -31.71
CA ASP A 363 -10.03 29.80 -31.94
C ASP A 363 -9.64 30.61 -30.69
N GLU A 364 -9.76 30.02 -29.50
CA GLU A 364 -9.34 30.65 -28.23
C GLU A 364 -7.89 30.31 -27.83
N THR A 365 -7.19 29.48 -28.59
CA THR A 365 -5.82 29.03 -28.25
C THR A 365 -4.73 29.89 -28.84
N GLY A 366 -5.05 30.87 -29.66
CA GLY A 366 -4.05 31.69 -30.38
C GLY A 366 -3.36 30.93 -31.53
N LEU A 367 -3.90 29.79 -31.97
CA LEU A 367 -3.38 29.06 -33.12
C LEU A 367 -3.47 29.93 -34.37
N GLY A 368 -2.34 30.13 -35.03
CA GLY A 368 -2.26 30.89 -36.28
C GLY A 368 -2.83 30.10 -37.48
N ASN A 369 -2.76 30.69 -38.64
CA ASN A 369 -3.33 30.16 -39.88
C ASN A 369 -2.25 29.64 -40.86
N THR A 370 -1.07 29.29 -40.38
CA THR A 370 0.02 28.79 -41.22
C THR A 370 0.27 27.32 -40.93
N ASP A 371 0.72 26.55 -41.93
CA ASP A 371 1.07 25.12 -41.78
C ASP A 371 2.18 24.84 -40.75
N SER A 372 2.83 25.90 -40.26
CA SER A 372 3.87 25.80 -39.23
C SER A 372 3.36 26.06 -37.80
N ASP A 373 2.10 26.47 -37.68
CA ASP A 373 1.50 26.74 -36.37
C ASP A 373 1.00 25.47 -35.76
N TYR A 374 1.14 25.35 -34.44
CA TYR A 374 0.72 24.18 -33.70
C TYR A 374 0.25 24.57 -32.28
N ILE A 375 -0.51 23.67 -31.68
CA ILE A 375 -0.86 23.70 -30.27
C ILE A 375 -0.18 22.48 -29.63
N GLU A 376 0.54 22.72 -28.54
CA GLU A 376 1.05 21.66 -27.70
C GLU A 376 0.02 21.39 -26.59
N GLU A 377 -0.54 20.17 -26.60
CA GLU A 377 -1.41 19.69 -25.52
C GLU A 377 -0.54 19.06 -24.44
N ARG A 378 -0.70 19.50 -23.19
CA ARG A 378 0.05 18.99 -22.02
C ARG A 378 -0.90 18.41 -21.00
N ILE A 379 -0.50 17.29 -20.39
CA ILE A 379 -1.20 16.66 -19.28
C ILE A 379 -0.29 16.73 -18.06
N ALA A 380 -0.78 17.34 -16.98
CA ALA A 380 -0.27 17.15 -15.64
C ALA A 380 -1.14 16.13 -14.93
N TYR A 381 -0.55 15.32 -14.06
CA TYR A 381 -1.28 14.34 -13.28
C TYR A 381 -0.66 14.17 -11.89
N GLU A 382 -1.53 13.93 -10.93
CA GLU A 382 -1.15 13.63 -9.55
C GLU A 382 -2.00 12.47 -9.03
N LEU A 383 -1.42 11.62 -8.18
CA LEU A 383 -2.17 10.56 -7.51
C LEU A 383 -2.98 11.15 -6.37
N ARG A 384 -4.26 10.83 -6.28
CA ARG A 384 -5.11 11.27 -5.17
C ARG A 384 -4.64 10.63 -3.88
N SER A 385 -4.37 11.44 -2.86
CA SER A 385 -4.00 10.95 -1.53
C SER A 385 -5.22 10.49 -0.73
N ALA A 386 -5.00 9.80 0.40
CA ALA A 386 -6.08 9.47 1.33
C ALA A 386 -6.73 10.70 1.95
N ASN A 387 -6.00 11.81 1.94
CA ASN A 387 -6.41 13.07 2.57
C ASN A 387 -7.02 14.07 1.58
N ASP A 388 -7.19 13.69 0.30
CA ASP A 388 -7.84 14.53 -0.73
C ASP A 388 -9.37 14.60 -0.54
N HIS A 389 -9.83 14.41 0.67
CA HIS A 389 -11.21 14.66 1.03
C HIS A 389 -11.36 16.12 1.48
N LEU A 390 -12.38 16.77 0.97
CA LEU A 390 -12.72 18.10 1.47
C LEU A 390 -12.97 18.01 2.97
N SER A 391 -12.23 18.80 3.72
CA SER A 391 -12.41 18.97 5.15
C SER A 391 -12.82 20.41 5.46
N ASP A 392 -13.57 20.59 6.55
CA ASP A 392 -13.84 21.91 7.09
C ASP A 392 -12.58 22.53 7.72
N GLU A 393 -12.68 23.75 8.18
CA GLU A 393 -11.59 24.50 8.85
C GLU A 393 -11.06 23.85 10.13
N ASN A 394 -11.75 22.83 10.68
CA ASN A 394 -11.36 22.05 11.86
C ASN A 394 -10.80 20.67 11.48
N GLY A 395 -10.72 20.33 10.18
CA GLY A 395 -10.27 19.05 9.69
C GLY A 395 -11.33 17.93 9.72
N ALA A 396 -12.62 18.28 9.93
CA ALA A 396 -13.70 17.31 9.79
C ALA A 396 -14.03 17.10 8.32
N LEU A 397 -14.14 15.83 7.91
CA LEU A 397 -14.44 15.46 6.53
C LEU A 397 -15.82 15.96 6.12
N LEU A 398 -15.90 16.62 4.98
CA LEU A 398 -17.16 17.07 4.42
C LEU A 398 -17.89 15.92 3.73
N LEU A 399 -19.19 15.82 3.98
CA LEU A 399 -20.07 14.82 3.39
C LEU A 399 -21.09 15.53 2.49
N ASP A 400 -21.50 14.88 1.40
CA ASP A 400 -22.63 15.33 0.59
C ASP A 400 -23.98 15.05 1.31
N GLU A 401 -25.07 15.47 0.69
CA GLU A 401 -26.42 15.27 1.22
C GLU A 401 -26.82 13.79 1.40
N SER A 402 -26.08 12.86 0.76
CA SER A 402 -26.28 11.41 0.89
C SER A 402 -25.41 10.77 1.97
N GLY A 403 -24.52 11.55 2.60
CA GLY A 403 -23.52 11.07 3.55
C GLY A 403 -22.29 10.45 2.91
N ALA A 404 -22.08 10.64 1.60
CA ALA A 404 -20.83 10.26 0.95
C ALA A 404 -19.78 11.36 1.14
N LEU A 405 -18.52 10.95 1.28
CA LEU A 405 -17.39 11.87 1.41
C LEU A 405 -17.27 12.73 0.15
N LEU A 406 -17.23 14.04 0.35
CA LEU A 406 -16.88 14.98 -0.72
C LEU A 406 -15.38 14.84 -1.00
N ILE A 407 -15.07 14.64 -2.26
CA ILE A 407 -13.70 14.59 -2.78
C ILE A 407 -13.52 15.86 -3.61
N ASP A 408 -12.38 16.52 -3.43
CA ASP A 408 -12.02 17.71 -4.20
C ASP A 408 -11.73 17.36 -5.66
#